data_9dedf4fffac0dc0711b55b7c82ef4d65
#
_entry.id   9dedf4fffac0dc0711b55b7c82ef4d65
#
_cell.length_a   1.000
_cell.length_b   1.000
_cell.length_c   1.000
_cell.angle_alpha   90.00
_cell.angle_beta   90.00
_cell.angle_gamma   90.00
#
_symmetry.space_group_name_H-M   'P 1'
#
loop_
_entity.id
_entity.type
_entity.pdbx_description
1 polymer ?
#
loop_
_entity_poly.entity_id
_entity_poly.type
_entity_poly.pdbx_seq_one_letter_code
_entity_poly.pdbx_strand_id
1 'polypeptide(L)'
;MSKIMTMGEILVEIMATRIGQSFRQAGTLVGPYPSGAPAIYLDQVAKLGFPCGIIGCVGNDDFGWVNIDRLKEDGADTSTITMLKNATTGSAFVTYKESGDRDFVFNIVNSASGQLAPSMVDENVLKGCTHFHVMGSSLFSAQIIEAMIKAIQIVKAQGGTISFDPNIRKEMLAIPEMREALGKILALTDVFLPSGDEVTLLVGAASEKEAVAELLRRGIQEIVVKHGAKGATFYDATQEIEMPAITVEEIDPTGAGDCFGATFVTCRKMGKTPAEAMRYAVASGAKAVLKKGPMEGTATFSELDAFLKDAAR
;
A
#
# COMPACT_ATOMS: atom_id res chain seq x y z
N MET A 1 5.86 -20.37 -10.26
CA MET A 1 6.55 -19.68 -9.15
C MET A 1 5.52 -18.82 -8.43
N SER A 2 5.62 -18.69 -7.12
CA SER A 2 4.73 -17.80 -6.33
C SER A 2 5.03 -16.34 -6.65
N LYS A 3 4.00 -15.51 -6.89
CA LYS A 3 4.13 -14.10 -7.24
C LYS A 3 3.10 -13.28 -6.45
N ILE A 4 3.53 -12.16 -5.89
CA ILE A 4 2.64 -11.15 -5.31
C ILE A 4 2.31 -10.13 -6.39
N MET A 5 1.02 -9.83 -6.57
CA MET A 5 0.59 -8.77 -7.46
C MET A 5 -0.29 -7.76 -6.75
N THR A 6 -0.31 -6.56 -7.27
CA THR A 6 -1.22 -5.49 -6.85
C THR A 6 -1.75 -4.76 -8.07
N MET A 7 -2.72 -3.87 -7.87
CA MET A 7 -3.29 -3.03 -8.92
C MET A 7 -3.68 -1.68 -8.35
N GLY A 8 -3.38 -0.61 -9.09
CA GLY A 8 -3.81 0.72 -8.70
C GLY A 8 -2.99 1.85 -9.30
N GLU A 9 -3.00 2.98 -8.60
CA GLU A 9 -2.34 4.19 -9.02
C GLU A 9 -0.81 4.10 -8.98
N ILE A 10 -0.21 4.55 -10.05
CA ILE A 10 1.22 4.84 -10.18
C ILE A 10 1.34 6.33 -10.46
N LEU A 11 2.04 7.06 -9.63
CA LEU A 11 2.12 8.51 -9.71
C LEU A 11 3.48 9.04 -9.24
N VAL A 12 3.70 10.32 -9.41
CA VAL A 12 4.84 10.99 -8.77
C VAL A 12 4.36 11.88 -7.63
N GLU A 13 5.19 12.02 -6.61
CA GLU A 13 4.97 12.94 -5.52
C GLU A 13 5.93 14.12 -5.62
N ILE A 14 5.38 15.33 -5.47
CA ILE A 14 6.12 16.60 -5.54
C ILE A 14 5.82 17.35 -4.25
N MET A 15 6.85 17.58 -3.44
CA MET A 15 6.72 18.00 -2.06
C MET A 15 7.18 19.44 -1.83
N ALA A 16 6.46 20.18 -1.00
CA ALA A 16 6.92 21.47 -0.51
C ALA A 16 8.17 21.30 0.37
N THR A 17 9.10 22.25 0.23
CA THR A 17 10.37 22.19 0.98
C THR A 17 10.29 22.84 2.37
N ARG A 18 9.25 23.64 2.63
CA ARG A 18 9.07 24.36 3.90
C ARG A 18 7.73 24.01 4.55
N ILE A 19 7.75 23.84 5.84
CA ILE A 19 6.53 23.73 6.66
C ILE A 19 5.73 25.04 6.54
N GLY A 20 4.42 24.93 6.43
CA GLY A 20 3.50 26.07 6.25
C GLY A 20 3.47 26.64 4.83
N GLN A 21 4.20 26.06 3.86
CA GLN A 21 4.14 26.50 2.46
C GLN A 21 2.77 26.18 1.85
N SER A 22 2.10 27.19 1.30
CA SER A 22 0.81 27.03 0.62
C SER A 22 1.00 26.85 -0.89
N PHE A 23 0.16 26.03 -1.55
CA PHE A 23 0.11 25.95 -3.02
C PHE A 23 -0.56 27.17 -3.69
N ARG A 24 -1.12 28.10 -2.90
CA ARG A 24 -1.67 29.38 -3.42
C ARG A 24 -0.60 30.44 -3.64
N GLN A 25 0.65 30.13 -3.30
CA GLN A 25 1.79 31.05 -3.42
C GLN A 25 2.95 30.32 -4.09
N ALA A 26 3.76 31.06 -4.83
CA ALA A 26 5.00 30.52 -5.38
C ALA A 26 5.93 30.06 -4.24
N GLY A 27 6.53 28.88 -4.42
CA GLY A 27 7.45 28.30 -3.44
C GLY A 27 8.29 27.20 -4.06
N THR A 28 9.31 26.76 -3.34
CA THR A 28 10.19 25.68 -3.80
C THR A 28 9.53 24.34 -3.54
N LEU A 29 9.58 23.48 -4.53
CA LEU A 29 9.13 22.09 -4.47
C LEU A 29 10.30 21.18 -4.79
N VAL A 30 10.28 19.96 -4.27
CA VAL A 30 11.25 18.90 -4.53
C VAL A 30 10.55 17.66 -5.07
N GLY A 31 11.18 16.97 -5.98
CA GLY A 31 10.67 15.82 -6.72
C GLY A 31 11.01 15.96 -8.21
N PRO A 32 10.47 15.10 -9.08
CA PRO A 32 9.46 14.08 -8.79
C PRO A 32 10.03 12.88 -8.03
N TYR A 33 9.31 12.36 -7.04
CA TYR A 33 9.59 11.07 -6.42
C TYR A 33 8.60 10.02 -6.94
N PRO A 34 9.04 8.79 -7.28
CA PRO A 34 8.13 7.70 -7.61
C PRO A 34 7.22 7.40 -6.41
N SER A 35 5.93 7.20 -6.67
CA SER A 35 4.91 7.09 -5.63
C SER A 35 3.64 6.38 -6.12
N GLY A 36 2.64 6.34 -5.25
CA GLY A 36 1.39 5.60 -5.36
C GLY A 36 1.40 4.46 -4.35
N ALA A 37 0.42 4.39 -3.45
CA ALA A 37 0.42 3.40 -2.38
C ALA A 37 0.65 1.96 -2.87
N PRO A 38 -0.03 1.46 -3.94
CA PRO A 38 0.26 0.14 -4.48
C PRO A 38 1.65 0.02 -5.12
N ALA A 39 2.21 1.11 -5.66
CA ALA A 39 3.55 1.11 -6.24
C ALA A 39 4.64 1.09 -5.14
N ILE A 40 4.45 1.83 -4.04
CA ILE A 40 5.32 1.78 -2.85
C ILE A 40 5.31 0.38 -2.23
N TYR A 41 4.12 -0.20 -2.07
CA TYR A 41 3.97 -1.57 -1.59
C TYR A 41 4.76 -2.54 -2.48
N LEU A 42 4.62 -2.43 -3.80
CA LEU A 42 5.31 -3.30 -4.74
C LEU A 42 6.83 -3.13 -4.69
N ASP A 43 7.32 -1.89 -4.62
CA ASP A 43 8.73 -1.57 -4.51
C ASP A 43 9.37 -2.25 -3.29
N GLN A 44 8.68 -2.20 -2.15
CA GLN A 44 9.13 -2.89 -0.94
C GLN A 44 9.14 -4.41 -1.10
N VAL A 45 8.13 -5.02 -1.77
CA VAL A 45 8.13 -6.47 -2.08
C VAL A 45 9.32 -6.84 -2.95
N ALA A 46 9.61 -6.02 -3.97
CA ALA A 46 10.74 -6.22 -4.88
C ALA A 46 12.08 -6.13 -4.16
N LYS A 47 12.27 -5.13 -3.30
CA LYS A 47 13.46 -4.98 -2.42
C LYS A 47 13.70 -6.20 -1.53
N LEU A 48 12.65 -6.87 -1.09
CA LEU A 48 12.76 -8.12 -0.33
C LEU A 48 13.09 -9.35 -1.21
N GLY A 49 13.24 -9.16 -2.51
CA GLY A 49 13.61 -10.21 -3.46
C GLY A 49 12.48 -11.22 -3.76
N PHE A 50 11.22 -10.86 -3.50
CA PHE A 50 10.09 -11.73 -3.83
C PHE A 50 9.51 -11.40 -5.20
N PRO A 51 9.17 -12.39 -6.05
CA PRO A 51 8.57 -12.13 -7.37
C PRO A 51 7.27 -11.32 -7.24
N CYS A 52 7.21 -10.18 -7.92
CA CYS A 52 6.06 -9.27 -7.81
C CYS A 52 5.79 -8.50 -9.11
N GLY A 53 4.60 -7.92 -9.22
CA GLY A 53 4.20 -7.09 -10.34
C GLY A 53 2.97 -6.25 -10.03
N ILE A 54 2.73 -5.21 -10.85
CA ILE A 54 1.61 -4.29 -10.70
C ILE A 54 0.84 -4.12 -12.01
N ILE A 55 -0.49 -4.18 -11.92
CA ILE A 55 -1.39 -3.75 -12.99
C ILE A 55 -1.67 -2.26 -12.78
N GLY A 56 -1.21 -1.42 -13.69
CA GLY A 56 -1.38 0.02 -13.57
C GLY A 56 -1.22 0.73 -14.90
N CYS A 57 -1.50 2.03 -14.91
CA CYS A 57 -1.34 2.87 -16.08
C CYS A 57 -0.47 4.09 -15.74
N VAL A 58 0.45 4.40 -16.65
CA VAL A 58 1.26 5.62 -16.62
C VAL A 58 1.17 6.33 -17.97
N GLY A 59 1.46 7.62 -18.00
CA GLY A 59 1.65 8.37 -19.26
C GLY A 59 2.96 7.99 -19.93
N ASN A 60 3.04 8.21 -21.24
CA ASN A 60 4.31 8.17 -21.95
C ASN A 60 5.05 9.51 -21.75
N ASP A 61 5.44 9.76 -20.53
CA ASP A 61 6.10 10.98 -20.07
C ASP A 61 7.20 10.63 -19.04
N ASP A 62 8.01 11.62 -18.67
CA ASP A 62 9.13 11.44 -17.74
C ASP A 62 8.68 10.95 -16.35
N PHE A 63 7.46 11.31 -15.91
CA PHE A 63 6.89 10.85 -14.65
C PHE A 63 6.53 9.36 -14.69
N GLY A 64 6.07 8.87 -15.84
CA GLY A 64 5.86 7.43 -16.06
C GLY A 64 7.17 6.66 -16.02
N TRP A 65 8.19 7.18 -16.69
CA TRP A 65 9.52 6.56 -16.73
C TRP A 65 10.21 6.53 -15.37
N VAL A 66 10.14 7.59 -14.56
CA VAL A 66 10.68 7.61 -13.19
C VAL A 66 10.14 6.44 -12.36
N ASN A 67 8.84 6.13 -12.46
CA ASN A 67 8.23 5.01 -11.76
C ASN A 67 8.66 3.65 -12.33
N ILE A 68 8.63 3.50 -13.66
CA ILE A 68 8.99 2.25 -14.33
C ILE A 68 10.45 1.89 -14.06
N ASP A 69 11.35 2.85 -14.18
CA ASP A 69 12.79 2.64 -13.99
C ASP A 69 13.08 2.25 -12.53
N ARG A 70 12.47 2.95 -11.57
CA ARG A 70 12.61 2.61 -10.14
C ARG A 70 12.14 1.18 -9.83
N LEU A 71 10.94 0.81 -10.28
CA LEU A 71 10.38 -0.51 -10.02
C LEU A 71 11.21 -1.62 -10.69
N LYS A 72 11.74 -1.37 -11.90
CA LYS A 72 12.64 -2.31 -12.59
C LYS A 72 13.98 -2.46 -11.88
N GLU A 73 14.59 -1.36 -11.46
CA GLU A 73 15.87 -1.36 -10.74
C GLU A 73 15.79 -2.20 -9.47
N ASP A 74 14.66 -2.12 -8.76
CA ASP A 74 14.41 -2.87 -7.54
C ASP A 74 13.90 -4.31 -7.76
N GLY A 75 13.67 -4.71 -9.03
CA GLY A 75 13.41 -6.09 -9.42
C GLY A 75 11.93 -6.44 -9.61
N ALA A 76 11.02 -5.45 -9.64
CA ALA A 76 9.61 -5.68 -9.94
C ALA A 76 9.37 -5.98 -11.42
N ASP A 77 8.40 -6.85 -11.71
CA ASP A 77 7.88 -7.06 -13.06
C ASP A 77 6.94 -5.91 -13.45
N THR A 78 7.39 -5.07 -14.38
CA THR A 78 6.65 -3.92 -14.90
C THR A 78 5.92 -4.21 -16.22
N SER A 79 5.91 -5.46 -16.68
CA SER A 79 5.33 -5.85 -17.98
C SER A 79 3.80 -5.65 -18.06
N THR A 80 3.15 -5.54 -16.90
CA THR A 80 1.71 -5.30 -16.78
C THR A 80 1.35 -3.83 -16.52
N ILE A 81 2.33 -2.93 -16.62
CA ILE A 81 2.10 -1.47 -16.62
C ILE A 81 1.80 -1.02 -18.05
N THR A 82 0.63 -0.44 -18.25
CA THR A 82 0.22 0.10 -19.56
C THR A 82 0.68 1.55 -19.69
N MET A 83 1.48 1.83 -20.71
CA MET A 83 1.91 3.19 -21.04
C MET A 83 0.95 3.83 -22.04
N LEU A 84 0.30 4.92 -21.65
CA LEU A 84 -0.72 5.61 -22.42
C LEU A 84 -0.15 6.86 -23.12
N LYS A 85 -0.38 6.97 -24.45
CA LYS A 85 0.10 8.12 -25.23
C LYS A 85 -0.73 9.39 -25.02
N ASN A 86 -1.99 9.23 -24.66
CA ASN A 86 -2.96 10.34 -24.59
C ASN A 86 -3.38 10.69 -23.15
N ALA A 87 -2.56 10.28 -22.17
CA ALA A 87 -2.78 10.61 -20.77
C ALA A 87 -1.46 10.92 -20.10
N THR A 88 -1.46 11.80 -19.12
CA THR A 88 -0.28 12.09 -18.29
C THR A 88 -0.24 11.16 -17.09
N THR A 89 0.96 10.87 -16.60
CA THR A 89 1.13 10.15 -15.32
C THR A 89 0.52 10.95 -14.19
N GLY A 90 -0.07 10.25 -13.21
CA GLY A 90 -0.64 10.86 -12.03
C GLY A 90 0.38 11.62 -11.19
N SER A 91 -0.09 12.58 -10.43
CA SER A 91 0.76 13.35 -9.51
C SER A 91 0.04 13.70 -8.22
N ALA A 92 0.79 13.74 -7.12
CA ALA A 92 0.39 14.26 -5.84
C ALA A 92 1.32 15.41 -5.44
N PHE A 93 0.76 16.56 -5.14
CA PHE A 93 1.50 17.68 -4.55
C PHE A 93 1.23 17.70 -3.07
N VAL A 94 2.28 17.82 -2.24
CA VAL A 94 2.19 17.71 -0.78
C VAL A 94 2.74 18.96 -0.11
N THR A 95 1.98 19.49 0.85
CA THR A 95 2.46 20.51 1.79
C THR A 95 2.35 19.99 3.22
N TYR A 96 3.21 20.52 4.09
CA TYR A 96 3.31 20.14 5.50
C TYR A 96 2.86 21.32 6.36
N LYS A 97 1.95 21.06 7.32
CA LYS A 97 1.49 22.05 8.29
C LYS A 97 2.37 22.03 9.54
N GLU A 98 2.34 23.14 10.30
CA GLU A 98 3.01 23.22 11.62
C GLU A 98 2.48 22.18 12.63
N SER A 99 1.22 21.73 12.44
CA SER A 99 0.61 20.65 13.24
C SER A 99 1.18 19.27 12.96
N GLY A 100 2.02 19.10 11.91
CA GLY A 100 2.46 17.81 11.40
C GLY A 100 1.51 17.20 10.34
N ASP A 101 0.31 17.80 10.16
CA ASP A 101 -0.61 17.36 9.12
C ASP A 101 -0.09 17.69 7.72
N ARG A 102 -0.63 16.99 6.72
CA ARG A 102 -0.33 17.21 5.31
C ARG A 102 -1.58 17.63 4.55
N ASP A 103 -1.41 18.55 3.59
CA ASP A 103 -2.41 18.84 2.57
C ASP A 103 -1.93 18.35 1.22
N PHE A 104 -2.87 17.88 0.40
CA PHE A 104 -2.60 17.29 -0.91
C PHE A 104 -3.40 17.98 -2.01
N VAL A 105 -2.78 18.10 -3.18
CA VAL A 105 -3.47 18.32 -4.44
C VAL A 105 -3.20 17.10 -5.31
N PHE A 106 -4.24 16.33 -5.60
CA PHE A 106 -4.14 15.10 -6.38
C PHE A 106 -4.57 15.31 -7.82
N ASN A 107 -3.79 14.79 -8.75
CA ASN A 107 -4.17 14.54 -10.12
C ASN A 107 -4.09 13.04 -10.40
N ILE A 108 -5.13 12.29 -10.01
CA ILE A 108 -5.18 10.82 -10.14
C ILE A 108 -6.32 10.41 -11.08
N VAL A 109 -7.54 10.83 -10.79
CA VAL A 109 -8.75 10.39 -11.50
C VAL A 109 -8.71 10.77 -13.00
N ASN A 110 -8.16 11.95 -13.32
CA ASN A 110 -8.04 12.45 -14.70
C ASN A 110 -6.67 12.16 -15.32
N SER A 111 -5.84 11.35 -14.69
CA SER A 111 -4.53 10.91 -15.20
C SER A 111 -4.61 9.54 -15.87
N ALA A 112 -3.47 9.02 -16.28
CA ALA A 112 -3.33 7.66 -16.78
C ALA A 112 -3.87 6.62 -15.79
N SER A 113 -3.62 6.80 -14.48
CA SER A 113 -4.12 5.89 -13.43
C SER A 113 -5.65 5.77 -13.42
N GLY A 114 -6.36 6.84 -13.76
CA GLY A 114 -7.84 6.83 -13.86
C GLY A 114 -8.40 6.05 -15.05
N GLN A 115 -7.56 5.64 -15.99
CA GLN A 115 -7.96 4.85 -17.17
C GLN A 115 -7.82 3.34 -16.97
N LEU A 116 -7.38 2.92 -15.80
CA LEU A 116 -7.32 1.51 -15.45
C LEU A 116 -8.72 0.89 -15.51
N ALA A 117 -8.86 -0.24 -16.23
CA ALA A 117 -10.15 -0.80 -16.61
C ALA A 117 -10.20 -2.34 -16.50
N PRO A 118 -11.39 -2.96 -16.38
CA PRO A 118 -11.56 -4.41 -16.33
C PRO A 118 -10.98 -5.16 -17.54
N SER A 119 -10.87 -4.49 -18.70
CA SER A 119 -10.26 -5.06 -19.91
C SER A 119 -8.75 -5.30 -19.79
N MET A 120 -8.09 -4.65 -18.84
CA MET A 120 -6.65 -4.81 -18.55
C MET A 120 -6.37 -5.96 -17.59
N VAL A 121 -7.41 -6.62 -17.10
CA VAL A 121 -7.32 -7.71 -16.11
C VAL A 121 -7.84 -9.00 -16.73
N ASP A 122 -6.99 -10.01 -16.84
CA ASP A 122 -7.36 -11.35 -17.27
C ASP A 122 -6.44 -12.41 -16.62
N GLU A 123 -6.69 -13.68 -16.92
CA GLU A 123 -5.94 -14.81 -16.38
C GLU A 123 -4.45 -14.80 -16.83
N ASN A 124 -4.14 -14.26 -17.99
CA ASN A 124 -2.76 -14.20 -18.49
C ASN A 124 -1.96 -13.15 -17.71
N VAL A 125 -2.55 -11.98 -17.47
CA VAL A 125 -1.97 -10.91 -16.68
C VAL A 125 -1.71 -11.37 -15.24
N LEU A 126 -2.62 -12.16 -14.68
CA LEU A 126 -2.55 -12.70 -13.31
C LEU A 126 -1.90 -14.08 -13.23
N LYS A 127 -1.28 -14.56 -14.31
CA LYS A 127 -0.62 -15.87 -14.33
C LYS A 127 0.50 -15.94 -13.29
N GLY A 128 0.41 -16.97 -12.44
CA GLY A 128 1.37 -17.20 -11.36
C GLY A 128 1.16 -16.31 -10.11
N CYS A 129 0.14 -15.45 -10.11
CA CYS A 129 -0.26 -14.70 -8.93
C CYS A 129 -0.83 -15.67 -7.88
N THR A 130 -0.13 -15.79 -6.75
CA THR A 130 -0.56 -16.59 -5.61
C THR A 130 -1.03 -15.73 -4.45
N HIS A 131 -0.78 -14.44 -4.53
CA HIS A 131 -1.26 -13.45 -3.59
C HIS A 131 -1.51 -12.12 -4.28
N PHE A 132 -2.68 -11.53 -4.05
CA PHE A 132 -3.05 -10.25 -4.62
C PHE A 132 -3.33 -9.24 -3.50
N HIS A 133 -2.63 -8.11 -3.53
CA HIS A 133 -2.80 -7.03 -2.56
C HIS A 133 -3.74 -5.96 -3.10
N VAL A 134 -4.72 -5.59 -2.30
CA VAL A 134 -5.66 -4.50 -2.57
C VAL A 134 -5.33 -3.31 -1.69
N MET A 135 -5.15 -2.16 -2.32
CA MET A 135 -5.00 -0.88 -1.65
C MET A 135 -6.29 -0.07 -1.79
N GLY A 136 -6.89 0.33 -0.67
CA GLY A 136 -8.18 1.04 -0.68
C GLY A 136 -8.11 2.41 -1.33
N SER A 137 -6.97 3.10 -1.28
CA SER A 137 -6.74 4.36 -2.00
C SER A 137 -6.92 4.25 -3.50
N SER A 138 -6.76 3.04 -4.06
CA SER A 138 -6.94 2.77 -5.49
C SER A 138 -8.39 2.67 -5.94
N LEU A 139 -9.35 2.66 -5.01
CA LEU A 139 -10.78 2.45 -5.31
C LEU A 139 -11.52 3.75 -5.63
N PHE A 140 -10.94 4.63 -6.42
CA PHE A 140 -11.44 5.99 -6.64
C PHE A 140 -12.41 6.14 -7.82
N SER A 141 -12.79 5.05 -8.52
CA SER A 141 -13.85 5.04 -9.54
C SER A 141 -14.54 3.70 -9.66
N ALA A 142 -15.79 3.68 -10.15
CA ALA A 142 -16.55 2.45 -10.36
C ALA A 142 -15.82 1.47 -11.30
N GLN A 143 -15.19 1.98 -12.35
CA GLN A 143 -14.42 1.18 -13.31
C GLN A 143 -13.24 0.46 -12.66
N ILE A 144 -12.50 1.13 -11.79
CA ILE A 144 -11.37 0.54 -11.07
C ILE A 144 -11.86 -0.47 -10.04
N ILE A 145 -12.95 -0.18 -9.34
CA ILE A 145 -13.57 -1.13 -8.41
C ILE A 145 -13.97 -2.42 -9.14
N GLU A 146 -14.57 -2.32 -10.33
CA GLU A 146 -14.93 -3.48 -11.15
C GLU A 146 -13.67 -4.28 -11.57
N ALA A 147 -12.61 -3.58 -12.02
CA ALA A 147 -11.34 -4.21 -12.36
C ALA A 147 -10.71 -4.92 -11.14
N MET A 148 -10.76 -4.30 -9.96
CA MET A 148 -10.25 -4.85 -8.72
C MET A 148 -10.99 -6.13 -8.31
N ILE A 149 -12.32 -6.08 -8.33
CA ILE A 149 -13.16 -7.25 -8.01
C ILE A 149 -12.88 -8.39 -8.99
N LYS A 150 -12.74 -8.09 -10.29
CA LYS A 150 -12.38 -9.08 -11.32
C LYS A 150 -11.01 -9.73 -11.03
N ALA A 151 -10.00 -8.93 -10.67
CA ALA A 151 -8.69 -9.45 -10.30
C ALA A 151 -8.77 -10.39 -9.08
N ILE A 152 -9.46 -9.98 -8.03
CA ILE A 152 -9.69 -10.78 -6.83
C ILE A 152 -10.35 -12.13 -7.19
N GLN A 153 -11.41 -12.10 -8.00
CA GLN A 153 -12.12 -13.31 -8.41
C GLN A 153 -11.23 -14.29 -9.17
N ILE A 154 -10.42 -13.80 -10.12
CA ILE A 154 -9.47 -14.63 -10.87
C ILE A 154 -8.45 -15.26 -9.91
N VAL A 155 -7.85 -14.47 -9.02
CA VAL A 155 -6.83 -14.96 -8.08
C VAL A 155 -7.44 -15.99 -7.10
N LYS A 156 -8.62 -15.75 -6.56
CA LYS A 156 -9.33 -16.71 -5.69
C LYS A 156 -9.67 -18.00 -6.44
N ALA A 157 -10.12 -17.92 -7.68
CA ALA A 157 -10.42 -19.10 -8.52
C ALA A 157 -9.18 -19.96 -8.78
N GLN A 158 -7.98 -19.37 -8.78
CA GLN A 158 -6.70 -20.06 -8.91
C GLN A 158 -6.14 -20.56 -7.56
N GLY A 159 -6.90 -20.43 -6.45
CA GLY A 159 -6.47 -20.81 -5.10
C GLY A 159 -5.51 -19.82 -4.44
N GLY A 160 -5.40 -18.60 -4.97
CA GLY A 160 -4.62 -17.53 -4.37
C GLY A 160 -5.30 -16.86 -3.20
N THR A 161 -4.56 -16.05 -2.47
CA THR A 161 -5.01 -15.30 -1.28
C THR A 161 -5.02 -13.80 -1.55
N ILE A 162 -5.83 -13.08 -0.77
CA ILE A 162 -6.03 -11.63 -0.90
C ILE A 162 -5.60 -10.94 0.39
N SER A 163 -4.76 -9.91 0.30
CA SER A 163 -4.56 -8.96 1.38
C SER A 163 -5.21 -7.62 1.06
N PHE A 164 -5.69 -6.94 2.07
CA PHE A 164 -6.37 -5.67 1.94
C PHE A 164 -5.87 -4.67 2.98
N ASP A 165 -5.31 -3.55 2.51
CA ASP A 165 -5.04 -2.34 3.29
C ASP A 165 -6.11 -1.31 2.93
N PRO A 166 -6.99 -0.93 3.85
CA PRO A 166 -8.08 -0.01 3.55
C PRO A 166 -7.60 1.37 3.11
N ASN A 167 -6.56 1.88 3.76
CA ASN A 167 -5.99 3.21 3.52
C ASN A 167 -7.09 4.26 3.28
N ILE A 168 -8.06 4.30 4.21
CA ILE A 168 -9.31 5.03 4.05
C ILE A 168 -9.12 6.50 4.41
N ARG A 169 -9.60 7.35 3.51
CA ARG A 169 -9.90 8.74 3.85
C ARG A 169 -11.36 8.82 4.28
N LYS A 170 -11.65 9.55 5.37
CA LYS A 170 -13.01 9.64 5.93
C LYS A 170 -14.06 10.09 4.90
N GLU A 171 -13.63 10.91 3.95
CA GLU A 171 -14.46 11.41 2.85
C GLU A 171 -14.95 10.29 1.93
N MET A 172 -14.15 9.23 1.75
CA MET A 172 -14.52 8.07 0.92
C MET A 172 -15.69 7.29 1.51
N LEU A 173 -15.82 7.24 2.85
CA LEU A 173 -16.91 6.55 3.53
C LEU A 173 -18.25 7.28 3.41
N ALA A 174 -18.24 8.56 3.05
CA ALA A 174 -19.46 9.32 2.78
C ALA A 174 -20.10 8.97 1.42
N ILE A 175 -19.36 8.27 0.55
CA ILE A 175 -19.83 7.85 -0.79
C ILE A 175 -20.39 6.42 -0.65
N PRO A 176 -21.72 6.20 -0.86
CA PRO A 176 -22.36 4.89 -0.65
C PRO A 176 -21.71 3.78 -1.49
N GLU A 177 -21.41 4.04 -2.75
CA GLU A 177 -20.81 3.08 -3.69
C GLU A 177 -19.42 2.64 -3.24
N MET A 178 -18.65 3.57 -2.65
CA MET A 178 -17.33 3.28 -2.10
C MET A 178 -17.43 2.40 -0.86
N ARG A 179 -18.37 2.70 0.04
CA ARG A 179 -18.60 1.88 1.24
C ARG A 179 -19.02 0.45 0.86
N GLU A 180 -19.88 0.31 -0.14
CA GLU A 180 -20.29 -1.00 -0.66
C GLU A 180 -19.09 -1.77 -1.25
N ALA A 181 -18.24 -1.08 -2.04
CA ALA A 181 -17.04 -1.68 -2.63
C ALA A 181 -16.05 -2.16 -1.55
N LEU A 182 -15.78 -1.34 -0.55
CA LEU A 182 -14.93 -1.72 0.59
C LEU A 182 -15.49 -2.95 1.33
N GLY A 183 -16.79 -3.00 1.55
CA GLY A 183 -17.46 -4.15 2.17
C GLY A 183 -17.34 -5.43 1.33
N LYS A 184 -17.50 -5.35 0.01
CA LYS A 184 -17.33 -6.49 -0.91
C LYS A 184 -15.90 -7.01 -0.91
N ILE A 185 -14.90 -6.11 -0.93
CA ILE A 185 -13.49 -6.47 -0.93
C ILE A 185 -13.14 -7.10 0.42
N LEU A 186 -13.58 -6.50 1.54
CA LEU A 186 -13.34 -7.05 2.87
C LEU A 186 -13.89 -8.49 3.02
N ALA A 187 -15.05 -8.78 2.43
CA ALA A 187 -15.63 -10.12 2.44
C ALA A 187 -14.83 -11.17 1.64
N LEU A 188 -13.94 -10.75 0.76
CA LEU A 188 -13.07 -11.61 -0.06
C LEU A 188 -11.62 -11.65 0.47
N THR A 189 -11.34 -10.94 1.57
CA THR A 189 -10.00 -10.74 2.13
C THR A 189 -9.60 -11.92 3.03
N ASP A 190 -8.36 -12.37 2.89
CA ASP A 190 -7.74 -13.38 3.75
C ASP A 190 -6.82 -12.74 4.80
N VAL A 191 -6.12 -11.65 4.44
CA VAL A 191 -5.20 -10.91 5.30
C VAL A 191 -5.61 -9.44 5.33
N PHE A 192 -5.98 -8.90 6.49
CA PHE A 192 -6.48 -7.55 6.63
C PHE A 192 -5.48 -6.67 7.40
N LEU A 193 -5.14 -5.49 6.84
CA LEU A 193 -4.03 -4.64 7.29
C LEU A 193 -4.49 -3.20 7.62
N PRO A 194 -5.50 -3.00 8.48
CA PRO A 194 -6.03 -1.67 8.78
C PRO A 194 -5.07 -0.83 9.64
N SER A 195 -5.28 0.49 9.63
CA SER A 195 -4.59 1.45 10.48
C SER A 195 -5.57 2.09 11.47
N GLY A 196 -5.24 2.07 12.76
CA GLY A 196 -6.04 2.72 13.81
C GLY A 196 -7.52 2.35 13.76
N ASP A 197 -8.38 3.36 13.67
CA ASP A 197 -9.84 3.19 13.71
C ASP A 197 -10.46 2.57 12.46
N GLU A 198 -9.69 2.31 11.39
CA GLU A 198 -10.24 1.73 10.16
C GLU A 198 -10.91 0.39 10.39
N VAL A 199 -10.37 -0.42 11.31
CA VAL A 199 -10.95 -1.72 11.67
C VAL A 199 -12.35 -1.58 12.25
N THR A 200 -12.57 -0.62 13.13
CA THR A 200 -13.88 -0.36 13.75
C THR A 200 -14.85 0.31 12.79
N LEU A 201 -14.37 1.25 11.97
CA LEU A 201 -15.18 1.98 11.00
C LEU A 201 -15.77 1.07 9.92
N LEU A 202 -15.00 0.11 9.41
CA LEU A 202 -15.45 -0.82 8.35
C LEU A 202 -16.45 -1.86 8.86
N VAL A 203 -16.36 -2.24 10.13
CA VAL A 203 -17.23 -3.26 10.73
C VAL A 203 -18.41 -2.62 11.45
N GLY A 204 -18.30 -1.37 11.88
CA GLY A 204 -19.29 -0.70 12.70
C GLY A 204 -19.26 -1.18 14.15
N ALA A 205 -18.11 -1.62 14.66
CA ALA A 205 -17.91 -2.10 16.01
C ALA A 205 -17.55 -0.97 16.97
N ALA A 206 -17.83 -1.16 18.26
CA ALA A 206 -17.53 -0.18 19.30
C ALA A 206 -16.06 -0.20 19.77
N SER A 207 -15.35 -1.32 19.52
CA SER A 207 -13.95 -1.49 19.89
C SER A 207 -13.17 -2.33 18.87
N GLU A 208 -11.85 -2.19 18.88
CA GLU A 208 -10.94 -3.01 18.05
C GLU A 208 -11.15 -4.51 18.31
N LYS A 209 -11.23 -4.91 19.58
CA LYS A 209 -11.43 -6.33 19.95
C LYS A 209 -12.73 -6.89 19.39
N GLU A 210 -13.81 -6.14 19.45
CA GLU A 210 -15.10 -6.56 18.85
C GLU A 210 -15.00 -6.65 17.31
N ALA A 211 -14.36 -5.67 16.68
CA ALA A 211 -14.15 -5.66 15.23
C ALA A 211 -13.32 -6.86 14.79
N VAL A 212 -12.20 -7.12 15.44
CA VAL A 212 -11.30 -8.25 15.16
C VAL A 212 -12.04 -9.58 15.33
N ALA A 213 -12.75 -9.79 16.47
CA ALA A 213 -13.51 -11.01 16.71
C ALA A 213 -14.56 -11.26 15.63
N GLU A 214 -15.28 -10.23 15.21
CA GLU A 214 -16.26 -10.31 14.13
C GLU A 214 -15.62 -10.64 12.78
N LEU A 215 -14.49 -10.02 12.45
CA LEU A 215 -13.78 -10.27 11.18
C LEU A 215 -13.20 -11.68 11.11
N LEU A 216 -12.61 -12.19 12.18
CA LEU A 216 -12.15 -13.58 12.28
C LEU A 216 -13.33 -14.56 12.12
N ARG A 217 -14.48 -14.26 12.75
CA ARG A 217 -15.70 -15.05 12.60
C ARG A 217 -16.24 -15.05 11.16
N ARG A 218 -16.03 -13.97 10.39
CA ARG A 218 -16.37 -13.88 8.95
C ARG A 218 -15.40 -14.63 8.05
N GLY A 219 -14.29 -15.14 8.58
CA GLY A 219 -13.32 -15.97 7.85
C GLY A 219 -12.05 -15.29 7.42
N ILE A 220 -11.79 -14.04 7.84
CA ILE A 220 -10.45 -13.44 7.68
C ILE A 220 -9.47 -14.24 8.51
N GLN A 221 -8.35 -14.61 7.90
CA GLN A 221 -7.38 -15.54 8.53
C GLN A 221 -6.37 -14.81 9.39
N GLU A 222 -5.90 -13.64 8.94
CA GLU A 222 -4.90 -12.83 9.63
C GLU A 222 -5.33 -11.36 9.61
N ILE A 223 -5.21 -10.69 10.75
CA ILE A 223 -5.50 -9.25 10.89
C ILE A 223 -4.28 -8.60 11.53
N VAL A 224 -3.78 -7.50 10.95
CA VAL A 224 -2.71 -6.71 11.56
C VAL A 224 -3.18 -5.27 11.68
N VAL A 225 -3.49 -4.84 12.88
CA VAL A 225 -3.88 -3.45 13.15
C VAL A 225 -2.62 -2.63 13.40
N LYS A 226 -2.40 -1.63 12.54
CA LYS A 226 -1.25 -0.71 12.62
C LYS A 226 -1.61 0.48 13.52
N HIS A 227 -0.79 0.78 14.52
CA HIS A 227 -1.02 1.84 15.50
C HIS A 227 0.00 3.00 15.38
N GLY A 228 0.61 3.17 14.20
CA GLY A 228 1.62 4.20 13.93
C GLY A 228 2.80 4.08 14.89
N ALA A 229 3.14 5.17 15.59
CA ALA A 229 4.27 5.21 16.53
C ALA A 229 4.12 4.30 17.76
N LYS A 230 2.96 3.64 17.95
CA LYS A 230 2.77 2.66 19.03
C LYS A 230 3.11 1.23 18.60
N GLY A 231 3.27 0.99 17.31
CA GLY A 231 3.56 -0.34 16.75
C GLY A 231 2.37 -0.95 16.04
N ALA A 232 2.16 -2.26 16.20
CA ALA A 232 1.06 -2.99 15.58
C ALA A 232 0.69 -4.23 16.37
N THR A 233 -0.55 -4.70 16.21
CA THR A 233 -1.04 -5.93 16.81
C THR A 233 -1.52 -6.90 15.73
N PHE A 234 -0.99 -8.10 15.76
CA PHE A 234 -1.40 -9.22 14.90
C PHE A 234 -2.45 -10.07 15.62
N TYR A 235 -3.45 -10.52 14.90
CA TYR A 235 -4.51 -11.43 15.36
C TYR A 235 -4.75 -12.55 14.34
N ASP A 236 -4.89 -13.76 14.83
CA ASP A 236 -5.49 -14.88 14.11
C ASP A 236 -6.44 -15.66 15.05
N ALA A 237 -6.97 -16.79 14.62
CA ALA A 237 -7.89 -17.60 15.43
C ALA A 237 -7.26 -18.17 16.71
N THR A 238 -5.95 -18.15 16.85
CA THR A 238 -5.19 -18.86 17.90
C THR A 238 -4.33 -17.96 18.77
N GLN A 239 -3.97 -16.77 18.31
CA GLN A 239 -3.00 -15.92 18.99
C GLN A 239 -3.22 -14.43 18.72
N GLU A 240 -2.74 -13.63 19.65
CA GLU A 240 -2.59 -12.17 19.58
C GLU A 240 -1.11 -11.84 19.84
N ILE A 241 -0.49 -11.04 18.97
CA ILE A 241 0.92 -10.66 19.10
C ILE A 241 1.03 -9.15 19.01
N GLU A 242 1.36 -8.50 20.11
CA GLU A 242 1.71 -7.08 20.11
C GLU A 242 3.18 -6.89 19.75
N MET A 243 3.47 -5.97 18.84
CA MET A 243 4.82 -5.60 18.44
C MET A 243 4.99 -4.08 18.58
N PRO A 244 5.82 -3.61 19.51
CA PRO A 244 6.06 -2.17 19.68
C PRO A 244 6.76 -1.58 18.47
N ALA A 245 6.53 -0.30 18.20
CA ALA A 245 7.26 0.44 17.16
C ALA A 245 8.75 0.59 17.55
N ILE A 246 9.61 0.67 16.54
CA ILE A 246 10.99 1.13 16.71
C ILE A 246 10.96 2.66 16.68
N THR A 247 11.39 3.28 17.77
CA THR A 247 11.44 4.75 17.87
C THR A 247 12.51 5.31 16.97
N VAL A 248 12.11 6.21 16.08
CA VAL A 248 12.99 6.89 15.12
C VAL A 248 12.61 8.36 14.99
N GLU A 249 13.52 9.18 14.48
CA GLU A 249 13.22 10.54 14.07
C GLU A 249 12.57 10.52 12.68
N GLU A 250 11.31 10.87 12.60
CA GLU A 250 10.54 10.86 11.36
C GLU A 250 10.93 12.05 10.48
N ILE A 251 11.33 11.76 9.24
CA ILE A 251 11.60 12.75 8.18
C ILE A 251 10.40 12.88 7.25
N ASP A 252 9.81 11.76 6.84
CA ASP A 252 8.63 11.72 5.96
C ASP A 252 7.80 10.47 6.25
N PRO A 253 6.54 10.59 6.70
CA PRO A 253 5.69 9.44 7.02
C PRO A 253 5.14 8.69 5.80
N THR A 254 5.38 9.20 4.59
CA THR A 254 4.83 8.61 3.36
C THR A 254 5.41 7.22 3.11
N GLY A 255 4.55 6.25 2.83
CA GLY A 255 4.95 4.88 2.49
C GLY A 255 5.20 3.95 3.69
N ALA A 256 5.18 4.45 4.93
CA ALA A 256 5.43 3.61 6.12
C ALA A 256 4.45 2.43 6.25
N GLY A 257 3.15 2.70 6.07
CA GLY A 257 2.09 1.67 6.09
C GLY A 257 2.23 0.69 4.93
N ASP A 258 2.55 1.19 3.74
CA ASP A 258 2.72 0.38 2.53
C ASP A 258 3.92 -0.56 2.66
N CYS A 259 5.06 -0.03 3.14
CA CYS A 259 6.27 -0.82 3.42
C CYS A 259 6.03 -1.86 4.52
N PHE A 260 5.30 -1.48 5.58
CA PHE A 260 4.91 -2.41 6.63
C PHE A 260 4.08 -3.57 6.07
N GLY A 261 2.99 -3.27 5.35
CA GLY A 261 2.08 -4.28 4.77
C GLY A 261 2.79 -5.19 3.78
N ALA A 262 3.60 -4.61 2.89
CA ALA A 262 4.41 -5.35 1.92
C ALA A 262 5.35 -6.33 2.60
N THR A 263 6.07 -5.88 3.63
CA THR A 263 7.03 -6.70 4.37
C THR A 263 6.34 -7.81 5.13
N PHE A 264 5.23 -7.51 5.84
CA PHE A 264 4.45 -8.53 6.53
C PHE A 264 3.99 -9.64 5.58
N VAL A 265 3.30 -9.27 4.49
CA VAL A 265 2.79 -10.23 3.51
C VAL A 265 3.92 -11.04 2.87
N THR A 266 5.01 -10.39 2.47
CA THR A 266 6.17 -11.06 1.87
C THR A 266 6.76 -12.09 2.83
N CYS A 267 6.98 -11.73 4.09
CA CYS A 267 7.48 -12.64 5.13
C CYS A 267 6.55 -13.84 5.30
N ARG A 268 5.23 -13.63 5.37
CA ARG A 268 4.25 -14.71 5.47
C ARG A 268 4.27 -15.63 4.23
N LYS A 269 4.41 -15.07 3.02
CA LYS A 269 4.56 -15.84 1.78
C LYS A 269 5.88 -16.61 1.68
N MET A 270 6.90 -16.17 2.37
CA MET A 270 8.18 -16.88 2.53
C MET A 270 8.16 -17.93 3.64
N GLY A 271 7.03 -18.14 4.33
CA GLY A 271 6.87 -19.14 5.40
C GLY A 271 7.40 -18.69 6.77
N LYS A 272 7.70 -17.41 6.97
CA LYS A 272 8.08 -16.89 8.29
C LYS A 272 6.87 -16.93 9.25
N THR A 273 7.15 -17.11 10.53
CA THR A 273 6.12 -17.06 11.59
C THR A 273 5.49 -15.66 11.67
N PRO A 274 4.27 -15.53 12.23
CA PRO A 274 3.67 -14.22 12.45
C PRO A 274 4.56 -13.26 13.24
N ALA A 275 5.23 -13.73 14.29
CA ALA A 275 6.13 -12.93 15.12
C ALA A 275 7.34 -12.42 14.32
N GLU A 276 7.96 -13.27 13.49
CA GLU A 276 9.06 -12.85 12.61
C GLU A 276 8.57 -11.83 11.55
N ALA A 277 7.39 -12.08 10.94
CA ALA A 277 6.80 -11.19 9.96
C ALA A 277 6.50 -9.81 10.57
N MET A 278 5.92 -9.75 11.76
CA MET A 278 5.65 -8.53 12.52
C MET A 278 6.94 -7.76 12.83
N ARG A 279 7.98 -8.46 13.28
CA ARG A 279 9.29 -7.84 13.58
C ARG A 279 9.89 -7.14 12.35
N TYR A 280 9.89 -7.81 11.19
CA TYR A 280 10.39 -7.22 9.94
C TYR A 280 9.48 -6.09 9.45
N ALA A 281 8.16 -6.23 9.56
CA ALA A 281 7.19 -5.23 9.14
C ALA A 281 7.34 -3.91 9.92
N VAL A 282 7.48 -3.99 11.25
CA VAL A 282 7.73 -2.82 12.11
C VAL A 282 9.06 -2.15 11.74
N ALA A 283 10.10 -2.94 11.49
CA ALA A 283 11.40 -2.40 11.06
C ALA A 283 11.32 -1.71 9.70
N SER A 284 10.58 -2.29 8.75
CA SER A 284 10.36 -1.72 7.42
C SER A 284 9.59 -0.39 7.47
N GLY A 285 8.50 -0.34 8.23
CA GLY A 285 7.74 0.90 8.46
C GLY A 285 8.57 2.00 9.13
N ALA A 286 9.34 1.65 10.15
CA ALA A 286 10.24 2.59 10.83
C ALA A 286 11.38 3.09 9.92
N LYS A 287 11.93 2.21 9.08
CA LYS A 287 12.98 2.59 8.12
C LYS A 287 12.46 3.48 7.00
N ALA A 288 11.22 3.25 6.55
CA ALA A 288 10.58 4.05 5.50
C ALA A 288 10.53 5.55 5.87
N VAL A 289 10.24 5.87 7.11
CA VAL A 289 10.09 7.28 7.55
C VAL A 289 11.42 8.02 7.76
N LEU A 290 12.57 7.35 7.66
CA LEU A 290 13.90 7.94 7.84
C LEU A 290 14.41 8.70 6.61
N LYS A 291 13.69 8.66 5.50
CA LYS A 291 14.09 9.33 4.26
C LYS A 291 12.93 10.12 3.69
N LYS A 292 13.25 11.24 3.05
CA LYS A 292 12.27 12.04 2.33
C LYS A 292 11.98 11.40 0.97
N GLY A 293 10.72 11.08 0.72
CA GLY A 293 10.25 10.47 -0.50
C GLY A 293 9.63 9.09 -0.29
N PRO A 294 8.53 8.77 -1.01
CA PRO A 294 7.68 7.60 -0.75
C PRO A 294 8.39 6.25 -0.83
N MET A 295 9.32 6.09 -1.78
CA MET A 295 10.06 4.84 -2.00
C MET A 295 11.51 4.90 -1.50
N GLU A 296 11.97 6.05 -0.99
CA GLU A 296 13.38 6.24 -0.64
C GLU A 296 13.81 5.45 0.60
N GLY A 297 12.86 5.04 1.43
CA GLY A 297 13.08 4.24 2.63
C GLY A 297 12.82 2.74 2.47
N THR A 298 12.41 2.26 1.28
CA THR A 298 12.25 0.83 1.01
C THR A 298 13.56 0.08 1.21
N ALA A 299 13.51 -1.17 1.68
CA ALA A 299 14.67 -1.86 2.20
C ALA A 299 14.72 -3.35 1.89
N THR A 300 15.93 -3.84 1.69
CA THR A 300 16.24 -5.28 1.59
C THR A 300 16.22 -5.95 2.96
N PHE A 301 16.13 -7.30 3.01
CA PHE A 301 16.28 -8.04 4.27
C PHE A 301 17.59 -7.77 4.98
N SER A 302 18.69 -7.65 4.25
CA SER A 302 20.01 -7.33 4.83
C SER A 302 20.03 -5.99 5.54
N GLU A 303 19.39 -4.97 4.96
CA GLU A 303 19.27 -3.64 5.56
C GLU A 303 18.32 -3.65 6.76
N LEU A 304 17.22 -4.43 6.72
CA LEU A 304 16.32 -4.59 7.86
C LEU A 304 17.00 -5.34 9.00
N ASP A 305 17.81 -6.36 8.72
CA ASP A 305 18.59 -7.09 9.74
C ASP A 305 19.61 -6.18 10.42
N ALA A 306 20.30 -5.33 9.65
CA ALA A 306 21.23 -4.36 10.20
C ALA A 306 20.51 -3.34 11.10
N PHE A 307 19.39 -2.80 10.62
CA PHE A 307 18.57 -1.84 11.35
C PHE A 307 18.03 -2.42 12.67
N LEU A 308 17.53 -3.67 12.65
CA LEU A 308 17.06 -4.37 13.84
C LEU A 308 18.17 -4.62 14.88
N LYS A 309 19.40 -4.90 14.44
CA LYS A 309 20.56 -5.06 15.33
C LYS A 309 20.94 -3.73 16.00
N ASP A 310 20.87 -2.63 15.27
CA ASP A 310 21.19 -1.30 15.81
C ASP A 310 20.11 -0.80 16.78
N ALA A 311 18.83 -1.06 16.49
CA ALA A 311 17.71 -0.71 17.36
C ALA A 311 17.66 -1.54 18.67
N ALA A 312 18.33 -2.68 18.73
CA ALA A 312 18.41 -3.52 19.93
C ALA A 312 19.55 -3.13 20.89
N ARG A 313 20.37 -2.14 20.55
CA ARG A 313 21.46 -1.59 21.37
C ARG A 313 20.99 -0.40 22.19
#